data_e607fad4a92db56f284e1366b64fec17
#
_entry.id   e607fad4a92db56f284e1366b64fec17
#
_cell.length_a   1.000
_cell.length_b   1.000
_cell.length_c   1.000
_cell.angle_alpha   90.00
_cell.angle_beta   90.00
_cell.angle_gamma   90.00
#
_symmetry.space_group_name_H-M   'P 1'
#
loop_
_entity.id
_entity.type
_entity.pdbx_description
1 polymer ?
#
loop_
_entity_poly.entity_id
_entity_poly.type
_entity_poly.pdbx_seq_one_letter_code
_entity_poly.pdbx_strand_id
1 'polypeptide(L)'
;MANYFKEDTIIYLNGAFVKAADAKMNLYSQSLHYGFAVFEGLRAYRTVSGQTKIFKAKEHFDRLRVSAETLSLPYDYDSDELISATYKVLADNHLQDAYIRPLVFVGENMSFNKNTSSHLTIQAWEMGAFLGDKLLRIMTSSFE
;
A
#
# COMPACT_ATOMS: atom_id res chain seq x y z
N MET A 1 13.67 16.30 4.74
CA MET A 1 12.76 15.66 3.76
C MET A 1 12.62 14.19 4.15
N ALA A 2 11.42 13.64 4.24
CA ALA A 2 11.26 12.21 4.57
C ALA A 2 11.85 11.37 3.43
N ASN A 3 12.75 10.45 3.77
CA ASN A 3 13.31 9.54 2.79
C ASN A 3 12.43 8.26 2.78
N TYR A 4 11.52 8.18 1.82
CA TYR A 4 10.55 7.07 1.73
C TYR A 4 11.18 5.75 1.30
N PHE A 5 12.30 5.77 0.62
CA PHE A 5 13.05 4.58 0.25
C PHE A 5 14.54 4.88 0.08
N LYS A 6 15.35 3.84 0.21
CA LYS A 6 16.80 3.83 -0.04
C LYS A 6 17.09 2.94 -1.25
N GLU A 7 18.31 2.92 -1.71
CA GLU A 7 18.72 2.10 -2.85
C GLU A 7 18.46 0.59 -2.66
N ASP A 8 18.54 0.12 -1.42
CA ASP A 8 18.35 -1.27 -1.01
C ASP A 8 16.92 -1.60 -0.55
N THR A 9 15.99 -0.63 -0.55
CA THR A 9 14.62 -0.83 -0.11
C THR A 9 13.91 -1.89 -0.95
N ILE A 10 13.34 -2.88 -0.28
CA ILE A 10 12.57 -3.97 -0.90
C ILE A 10 11.08 -3.65 -0.83
N ILE A 11 10.39 -3.82 -1.94
CA ILE A 11 8.93 -3.76 -2.05
C ILE A 11 8.38 -5.06 -2.61
N TYR A 12 7.09 -5.32 -2.35
CA TYR A 12 6.36 -6.37 -3.06
C TYR A 12 5.71 -5.76 -4.30
N LEU A 13 5.85 -6.43 -5.45
CA LEU A 13 5.25 -6.03 -6.72
C LEU A 13 4.81 -7.28 -7.50
N ASN A 14 3.50 -7.45 -7.71
CA ASN A 14 2.92 -8.51 -8.55
C ASN A 14 3.42 -9.92 -8.21
N GLY A 15 3.49 -10.28 -6.93
CA GLY A 15 3.95 -11.61 -6.51
C GLY A 15 5.46 -11.74 -6.26
N ALA A 16 6.25 -10.70 -6.53
CA ALA A 16 7.71 -10.72 -6.36
C ALA A 16 8.20 -9.65 -5.37
N PHE A 17 9.32 -9.94 -4.70
CA PHE A 17 10.05 -8.97 -3.89
C PHE A 17 11.17 -8.37 -4.75
N VAL A 18 11.12 -7.06 -4.96
CA VAL A 18 12.05 -6.35 -5.85
C VAL A 18 12.60 -5.11 -5.15
N LYS A 19 13.75 -4.61 -5.60
CA LYS A 19 14.23 -3.31 -5.14
C LYS A 19 13.31 -2.19 -5.62
N ALA A 20 12.96 -1.26 -4.76
CA ALA A 20 12.13 -0.11 -5.12
C ALA A 20 12.75 0.72 -6.26
N ALA A 21 14.08 0.80 -6.33
CA ALA A 21 14.81 1.49 -7.38
C ALA A 21 14.62 0.86 -8.78
N ASP A 22 14.33 -0.44 -8.85
CA ASP A 22 14.11 -1.17 -10.10
C ASP A 22 12.64 -1.20 -10.53
N ALA A 23 11.72 -0.84 -9.63
CA ALA A 23 10.30 -0.78 -9.93
C ALA A 23 9.99 0.44 -10.80
N LYS A 24 9.45 0.19 -11.99
CA LYS A 24 9.15 1.24 -12.97
C LYS A 24 7.70 1.15 -13.41
N MET A 25 7.12 2.29 -13.73
CA MET A 25 5.79 2.41 -14.29
C MET A 25 5.84 3.17 -15.62
N ASN A 26 5.03 2.74 -16.60
CA ASN A 26 4.90 3.43 -17.86
C ASN A 26 4.15 4.76 -17.64
N LEU A 27 4.63 5.85 -18.25
CA LEU A 27 3.98 7.16 -18.18
C LEU A 27 2.60 7.19 -18.85
N TYR A 28 2.31 6.26 -19.77
CA TYR A 28 0.98 6.09 -20.35
C TYR A 28 0.03 5.23 -19.49
N SER A 29 0.35 5.07 -18.19
CA SER A 29 -0.51 4.39 -17.23
C SER A 29 -1.83 5.15 -17.06
N GLN A 30 -2.94 4.43 -17.17
CA GLN A 30 -4.26 4.96 -16.92
C GLN A 30 -4.42 5.49 -15.48
N SER A 31 -3.72 4.88 -14.53
CA SER A 31 -3.70 5.36 -13.14
C SER A 31 -3.12 6.76 -13.00
N LEU A 32 -2.07 7.09 -13.77
CA LEU A 32 -1.47 8.43 -13.73
C LEU A 32 -2.37 9.49 -14.39
N HIS A 33 -3.05 9.14 -15.48
CA HIS A 33 -3.83 10.10 -16.25
C HIS A 33 -5.26 10.28 -15.75
N TYR A 34 -5.88 9.20 -15.24
CA TYR A 34 -7.32 9.19 -14.93
C TYR A 34 -7.63 8.76 -13.50
N GLY A 35 -6.60 8.50 -12.67
CA GLY A 35 -6.79 8.16 -11.27
C GLY A 35 -7.35 6.75 -11.02
N PHE A 36 -7.25 5.84 -11.99
CA PHE A 36 -7.69 4.45 -11.83
C PHE A 36 -6.71 3.68 -10.94
N ALA A 37 -6.80 3.94 -9.64
CA ALA A 37 -6.03 3.26 -8.62
C ALA A 37 -6.76 3.31 -7.27
N VAL A 38 -6.53 2.33 -6.43
CA VAL A 38 -7.01 2.29 -5.04
C VAL A 38 -5.88 1.90 -4.11
N PHE A 39 -5.90 2.43 -2.91
CA PHE A 39 -4.88 2.13 -1.90
C PHE A 39 -5.47 1.99 -0.51
N GLU A 40 -4.67 1.40 0.37
CA GLU A 40 -4.92 1.39 1.80
C GLU A 40 -3.74 1.99 2.56
N GLY A 41 -4.00 2.36 3.80
CA GLY A 41 -2.98 2.84 4.72
C GLY A 41 -3.01 2.04 6.01
N LEU A 42 -2.00 1.17 6.22
CA LEU A 42 -1.87 0.37 7.42
C LEU A 42 -0.74 0.86 8.29
N ARG A 43 -0.80 0.49 9.58
CA ARG A 43 0.28 0.74 10.53
C ARG A 43 0.79 -0.58 11.09
N ALA A 44 2.11 -0.71 11.10
CA ALA A 44 2.80 -1.68 11.93
C ALA A 44 3.33 -1.00 13.18
N TYR A 45 3.30 -1.73 14.29
CA TYR A 45 3.78 -1.27 15.59
C TYR A 45 4.65 -2.33 16.26
N ARG A 46 5.72 -1.88 16.90
CA ARG A 46 6.49 -2.73 17.80
C ARG A 46 5.71 -2.92 19.09
N THR A 47 5.44 -4.16 19.43
CA THR A 47 4.79 -4.52 20.69
C THR A 47 5.76 -4.46 21.88
N VAL A 48 5.22 -4.48 23.09
CA VAL A 48 6.04 -4.55 24.32
C VAL A 48 6.91 -5.82 24.41
N SER A 49 6.53 -6.89 23.70
CA SER A 49 7.33 -8.11 23.56
C SER A 49 8.41 -8.03 22.47
N GLY A 50 8.55 -6.88 21.80
CA GLY A 50 9.52 -6.65 20.73
C GLY A 50 9.10 -7.17 19.34
N GLN A 51 7.93 -7.77 19.21
CA GLN A 51 7.40 -8.25 17.92
C GLN A 51 6.76 -7.10 17.14
N THR A 52 6.89 -7.14 15.83
CA THR A 52 6.12 -6.23 14.93
C THR A 52 4.73 -6.81 14.67
N LYS A 53 3.69 -6.01 14.84
CA LYS A 53 2.30 -6.38 14.54
C LYS A 53 1.66 -5.34 13.65
N ILE A 54 0.95 -5.80 12.62
CA ILE A 54 0.16 -4.95 11.73
C ILE A 54 -1.25 -4.84 12.30
N PHE A 55 -1.72 -3.60 12.48
CA PHE A 55 -3.06 -3.37 13.02
C PHE A 55 -4.11 -3.65 11.95
N LYS A 56 -5.08 -4.55 12.25
CA LYS A 56 -6.22 -4.89 11.40
C LYS A 56 -5.85 -5.21 9.94
N ALA A 57 -4.78 -5.98 9.74
CA ALA A 57 -4.26 -6.26 8.41
C ALA A 57 -5.32 -6.85 7.47
N LYS A 58 -6.08 -7.85 7.95
CA LYS A 58 -7.10 -8.52 7.14
C LYS A 58 -8.20 -7.56 6.71
N GLU A 59 -8.74 -6.76 7.63
CA GLU A 59 -9.81 -5.80 7.34
C GLU A 59 -9.37 -4.74 6.31
N HIS A 60 -8.11 -4.33 6.33
CA HIS A 60 -7.54 -3.42 5.34
C HIS A 60 -7.43 -4.06 3.96
N PHE A 61 -6.93 -5.29 3.85
CA PHE A 61 -6.84 -5.97 2.55
C PHE A 61 -8.21 -6.35 1.99
N ASP A 62 -9.16 -6.76 2.84
CA ASP A 62 -10.53 -7.01 2.42
C ASP A 62 -11.20 -5.72 1.89
N ARG A 63 -10.94 -4.56 2.52
CA ARG A 63 -11.44 -3.26 2.05
C ARG A 63 -10.74 -2.81 0.77
N LEU A 64 -9.43 -3.07 0.61
CA LEU A 64 -8.71 -2.81 -0.63
C LEU A 64 -9.35 -3.55 -1.81
N ARG A 65 -9.72 -4.83 -1.60
CA ARG A 65 -10.44 -5.62 -2.60
C ARG A 65 -11.78 -4.98 -2.97
N VAL A 66 -12.60 -4.64 -1.99
CA VAL A 66 -13.90 -3.96 -2.24
C VAL A 66 -13.71 -2.65 -3.01
N SER A 67 -12.69 -1.88 -2.66
CA SER A 67 -12.36 -0.63 -3.38
C SER A 67 -11.95 -0.89 -4.83
N ALA A 68 -11.16 -1.93 -5.09
CA ALA A 68 -10.76 -2.31 -6.44
C ALA A 68 -11.97 -2.77 -7.27
N GLU A 69 -12.81 -3.64 -6.71
CA GLU A 69 -14.05 -4.11 -7.35
C GLU A 69 -15.00 -2.96 -7.68
N THR A 70 -15.14 -1.98 -6.79
CA THR A 70 -15.97 -0.78 -6.97
C THR A 70 -15.54 0.03 -8.20
N LEU A 71 -14.23 0.14 -8.44
CA LEU A 71 -13.67 0.78 -9.64
C LEU A 71 -13.53 -0.19 -10.83
N SER A 72 -14.06 -1.42 -10.74
CA SER A 72 -13.90 -2.46 -11.75
C SER A 72 -12.44 -2.73 -12.13
N LEU A 73 -11.53 -2.58 -11.17
CA LEU A 73 -10.14 -3.00 -11.32
C LEU A 73 -10.06 -4.52 -11.12
N PRO A 74 -9.41 -5.27 -12.01
CA PRO A 74 -9.17 -6.69 -11.78
C PRO A 74 -8.43 -6.90 -10.46
N TYR A 75 -8.91 -7.83 -9.61
CA TYR A 75 -8.31 -8.13 -8.32
C TYR A 75 -8.32 -9.63 -8.09
N ASP A 76 -7.17 -10.25 -8.18
CA ASP A 76 -6.97 -11.70 -7.97
C ASP A 76 -5.81 -11.90 -6.97
N TYR A 77 -6.04 -11.44 -5.74
CA TYR A 77 -5.06 -11.54 -4.65
C TYR A 77 -5.75 -12.06 -3.39
N ASP A 78 -5.11 -13.00 -2.72
CA ASP A 78 -5.55 -13.50 -1.42
C ASP A 78 -5.06 -12.60 -0.28
N SER A 79 -5.96 -12.27 0.67
CA SER A 79 -5.62 -11.38 1.78
C SER A 79 -4.56 -11.96 2.71
N ASP A 80 -4.54 -13.27 2.97
CA ASP A 80 -3.58 -13.90 3.87
C ASP A 80 -2.18 -13.97 3.23
N GLU A 81 -2.12 -14.18 1.90
CA GLU A 81 -0.88 -14.07 1.13
C GLU A 81 -0.31 -12.65 1.17
N LEU A 82 -1.16 -11.62 0.98
CA LEU A 82 -0.74 -10.23 1.07
C LEU A 82 -0.28 -9.83 2.47
N ILE A 83 -0.92 -10.34 3.52
CA ILE A 83 -0.48 -10.13 4.90
C ILE A 83 0.91 -10.73 5.10
N SER A 84 1.12 -11.97 4.64
CA SER A 84 2.42 -12.65 4.71
C SER A 84 3.50 -11.89 3.95
N ALA A 85 3.19 -11.42 2.73
CA ALA A 85 4.08 -10.58 1.93
C ALA A 85 4.41 -9.26 2.64
N THR A 86 3.43 -8.64 3.31
CA THR A 86 3.65 -7.40 4.06
C THR A 86 4.62 -7.60 5.23
N TYR A 87 4.47 -8.68 6.00
CA TYR A 87 5.43 -9.00 7.06
C TYR A 87 6.85 -9.21 6.51
N LYS A 88 6.96 -9.85 5.35
CA LYS A 88 8.26 -10.02 4.69
C LYS A 88 8.85 -8.67 4.22
N VAL A 89 8.05 -7.77 3.63
CA VAL A 89 8.51 -6.41 3.29
C VAL A 89 9.02 -5.68 4.52
N LEU A 90 8.32 -5.77 5.67
CA LEU A 90 8.77 -5.15 6.93
C LEU A 90 10.09 -5.75 7.41
N ALA A 91 10.23 -7.08 7.37
CA ALA A 91 11.43 -7.79 7.81
C ALA A 91 12.64 -7.47 6.93
N ASP A 92 12.49 -7.53 5.60
CA ASP A 92 13.57 -7.28 4.63
C ASP A 92 14.09 -5.83 4.70
N ASN A 93 13.24 -4.87 5.13
CA ASN A 93 13.61 -3.47 5.33
C ASN A 93 13.93 -3.10 6.78
N HIS A 94 13.96 -4.06 7.71
CA HIS A 94 14.23 -3.87 9.14
C HIS A 94 13.27 -2.87 9.81
N LEU A 95 12.02 -2.82 9.38
CA LEU A 95 11.00 -1.89 9.87
C LEU A 95 10.18 -2.53 11.01
N GLN A 96 9.99 -1.79 12.10
CA GLN A 96 9.17 -2.20 13.23
C GLN A 96 7.95 -1.29 13.45
N ASP A 97 8.19 0.04 13.47
CA ASP A 97 7.15 1.05 13.50
C ASP A 97 7.07 1.70 12.12
N ALA A 98 6.06 1.31 11.33
CA ALA A 98 6.02 1.67 9.94
C ALA A 98 4.61 2.04 9.46
N TYR A 99 4.58 2.87 8.44
CA TYR A 99 3.42 3.02 7.56
C TYR A 99 3.58 2.05 6.38
N ILE A 100 2.47 1.42 6.02
CA ILE A 100 2.41 0.46 4.93
C ILE A 100 1.39 0.94 3.91
N ARG A 101 1.76 0.95 2.64
CA ARG A 101 0.95 1.38 1.51
C ARG A 101 0.78 0.25 0.50
N PRO A 102 -0.27 -0.59 0.62
CA PRO A 102 -0.70 -1.37 -0.52
C PRO A 102 -1.43 -0.48 -1.51
N LEU A 103 -1.14 -0.69 -2.79
CA LEU A 103 -1.71 0.08 -3.90
C LEU A 103 -2.04 -0.89 -5.04
N VAL A 104 -3.27 -0.85 -5.51
CA VAL A 104 -3.71 -1.50 -6.76
C VAL A 104 -3.84 -0.44 -7.82
N PHE A 105 -3.20 -0.65 -8.97
CA PHE A 105 -3.17 0.30 -10.06
C PHE A 105 -3.21 -0.43 -11.42
N VAL A 106 -3.51 0.30 -12.47
CA VAL A 106 -3.51 -0.21 -13.84
C VAL A 106 -2.40 0.43 -14.65
N GLY A 107 -1.84 -0.37 -15.55
CA GLY A 107 -0.73 0.04 -16.40
C GLY A 107 -1.16 0.86 -17.61
N GLU A 108 -0.49 0.62 -18.72
CA GLU A 108 -0.68 1.30 -19.99
C GLU A 108 -2.07 1.04 -20.58
N ASN A 109 -2.90 2.07 -20.58
CA ASN A 109 -4.19 2.07 -21.24
C ASN A 109 -4.67 3.53 -21.39
N MET A 110 -4.48 4.12 -22.54
CA MET A 110 -4.94 5.48 -22.84
C MET A 110 -6.33 5.50 -23.48
N SER A 111 -6.96 4.34 -23.65
CA SER A 111 -8.34 4.21 -24.11
C SER A 111 -9.31 4.12 -22.92
N PHE A 112 -10.61 4.26 -23.21
CA PHE A 112 -11.66 4.02 -22.21
C PHE A 112 -12.15 2.57 -22.19
N ASN A 113 -11.39 1.65 -22.76
CA ASN A 113 -11.68 0.22 -22.70
C ASN A 113 -11.47 -0.32 -21.30
N LYS A 114 -12.22 -1.37 -20.95
CA LYS A 114 -12.08 -2.05 -19.65
C LYS A 114 -10.67 -2.60 -19.48
N ASN A 115 -10.09 -2.39 -18.31
CA ASN A 115 -8.81 -3.01 -17.94
C ASN A 115 -8.97 -4.52 -17.77
N THR A 116 -8.05 -5.27 -18.33
CA THR A 116 -8.01 -6.74 -18.23
C THR A 116 -7.02 -7.24 -17.19
N SER A 117 -6.15 -6.36 -16.68
CA SER A 117 -5.17 -6.66 -15.64
C SER A 117 -4.94 -5.44 -14.75
N SER A 118 -4.51 -5.70 -13.54
CA SER A 118 -4.03 -4.69 -12.60
C SER A 118 -2.67 -5.09 -12.05
N HIS A 119 -2.05 -4.17 -11.38
CA HIS A 119 -0.82 -4.37 -10.62
C HIS A 119 -1.09 -4.12 -9.15
N LEU A 120 -0.42 -4.87 -8.28
CA LEU A 120 -0.42 -4.63 -6.84
C LEU A 120 1.01 -4.45 -6.34
N THR A 121 1.22 -3.37 -5.58
CA THR A 121 2.48 -3.16 -4.85
C THR A 121 2.20 -2.96 -3.37
N ILE A 122 3.13 -3.41 -2.52
CA ILE A 122 3.14 -3.12 -1.09
C ILE A 122 4.48 -2.45 -0.78
N GLN A 123 4.39 -1.21 -0.29
CA GLN A 123 5.52 -0.38 0.12
C GLN A 123 5.43 -0.13 1.62
N ALA A 124 6.56 0.03 2.29
CA ALA A 124 6.60 0.40 3.70
C ALA A 124 7.77 1.36 3.97
N TRP A 125 7.56 2.27 4.92
CA TRP A 125 8.59 3.19 5.39
C TRP A 125 8.40 3.53 6.86
N GLU A 126 9.48 3.92 7.50
CA GLU A 126 9.44 4.35 8.88
C GLU A 126 8.54 5.59 9.04
N MET A 127 7.65 5.55 10.00
CA MET A 127 6.76 6.66 10.29
C MET A 127 6.44 6.71 11.79
N GLY A 128 6.81 7.80 12.44
CA GLY A 128 6.41 8.15 13.81
C GLY A 128 4.93 8.52 13.94
N ALA A 129 4.56 9.30 14.94
CA ALA A 129 3.20 9.79 15.11
C ALA A 129 2.74 10.60 13.87
N PHE A 130 1.64 10.18 13.23
CA PHE A 130 1.17 10.74 11.96
C PHE A 130 0.89 12.24 12.01
N LEU A 131 0.31 12.71 13.12
CA LEU A 131 -0.04 14.12 13.32
C LEU A 131 0.86 14.81 14.36
N GLY A 132 2.00 14.18 14.71
CA GLY A 132 2.92 14.67 15.74
C GLY A 132 2.34 14.52 17.16
N ASP A 133 3.02 15.12 18.14
CA ASP A 133 2.67 14.99 19.57
C ASP A 133 1.74 16.12 20.07
N LYS A 134 1.24 16.96 19.17
CA LYS A 134 0.35 18.08 19.54
C LYS A 134 -1.09 17.60 19.69
N LEU A 135 -1.80 18.17 20.64
CA LEU A 135 -3.26 18.00 20.76
C LEU A 135 -3.95 18.49 19.48
N LEU A 136 -4.85 17.66 18.97
CA LEU A 136 -5.59 17.93 17.75
C LEU A 136 -6.95 18.54 18.08
N ARG A 137 -7.40 19.50 17.27
CA ARG A 137 -8.77 19.97 17.26
C ARG A 137 -9.55 19.16 16.21
N ILE A 138 -10.55 18.43 16.66
CA ILE A 138 -11.37 17.56 15.81
C ILE A 138 -12.77 18.14 15.72
N MET A 139 -13.36 18.11 14.54
CA MET A 139 -14.73 18.49 14.28
C MET A 139 -15.40 17.37 13.46
N THR A 140 -16.64 17.02 13.85
CA THR A 140 -17.45 16.08 13.07
C THR A 140 -17.93 16.77 11.78
N SER A 141 -17.75 16.10 10.65
CA SER A 141 -18.28 16.56 9.37
C SER A 141 -19.80 16.40 9.32
N SER A 142 -20.49 17.31 8.63
CA SER A 142 -21.91 17.16 8.28
C SER A 142 -22.14 16.33 7.02
N PHE A 143 -21.07 15.87 6.36
CA PHE A 143 -21.15 14.93 5.25
C PHE A 143 -21.36 13.51 5.78
N GLU A 144 -22.40 12.84 5.27
CA GLU A 144 -22.70 11.43 5.44
C GLU A 144 -22.21 10.62 4.24
#